data_30c32ea5b46c922e77714a3990e4f6d7
#
_entry.id   30c32ea5b46c922e77714a3990e4f6d7
#
_cell.length_a   1.000
_cell.length_b   1.000
_cell.length_c   1.000
_cell.angle_alpha   90.00
_cell.angle_beta   90.00
_cell.angle_gamma   90.00
#
_symmetry.space_group_name_H-M   'P 1'
#
loop_
_entity.id
_entity.type
_entity.pdbx_description
1 polymer ?
#
loop_
_entity_poly.entity_id
_entity_poly.type
_entity_poly.pdbx_seq_one_letter_code
_entity_poly.pdbx_strand_id
1 'polypeptide(L)'
;NVSYHFAKEERDMVKIAICDDEQAICSQIENILLDHSKRTCLEIDIEVFYSGEKLYSYIESGHGFDLIYLDIELELMSGIEVGKKIRNTMKDHKTEIVYISGKNGYDRQLFDVQPLHFIPKPINSKKVIEDLNLAMIRADRLGGIFTFKKTIKTYKVPVKDIIYFESINREIKIVTINNEDVFYEKIQQIYEKVAKYQFIKIHRSYIVNYRH
;
A
#
# COMPACT_ATOMS: atom_id res chain seq x y z
N ASN A 1 -22.68 24.53 14.03
CA ASN A 1 -22.50 24.02 12.66
C ASN A 1 -21.15 24.46 12.17
N VAL A 2 -20.12 23.64 12.44
CA VAL A 2 -18.82 23.78 11.80
C VAL A 2 -18.70 22.60 10.85
N SER A 3 -18.97 22.86 9.56
CA SER A 3 -18.68 21.94 8.47
C SER A 3 -17.16 21.91 8.30
N TYR A 4 -16.52 20.85 8.78
CA TYR A 4 -15.16 20.54 8.38
C TYR A 4 -15.18 20.05 6.93
N HIS A 5 -14.92 20.95 6.00
CA HIS A 5 -14.47 20.60 4.67
C HIS A 5 -13.03 20.09 4.82
N PHE A 6 -12.86 18.78 4.90
CA PHE A 6 -11.57 18.17 4.64
C PHE A 6 -11.27 18.42 3.16
N ALA A 7 -10.29 19.28 2.89
CA ALA A 7 -9.64 19.28 1.61
C ALA A 7 -9.06 17.87 1.42
N LYS A 8 -9.60 17.12 0.45
CA LYS A 8 -9.15 15.82 0.05
C LYS A 8 -7.73 16.03 -0.51
N GLU A 9 -6.71 15.84 0.32
CA GLU A 9 -5.33 15.89 -0.17
C GLU A 9 -5.16 14.74 -1.15
N GLU A 10 -4.66 15.02 -2.36
CA GLU A 10 -4.30 14.05 -3.41
C GLU A 10 -3.33 12.95 -2.94
N ARG A 11 -2.87 13.02 -1.69
CA ARG A 11 -1.93 12.10 -1.06
C ARG A 11 -2.52 10.77 -0.58
N ASP A 12 -3.83 10.62 -0.56
CA ASP A 12 -4.47 9.41 0.00
C ASP A 12 -4.71 8.30 -1.02
N MET A 13 -4.61 8.58 -2.32
CA MET A 13 -4.84 7.62 -3.40
C MET A 13 -3.54 6.91 -3.78
N VAL A 14 -3.56 5.58 -3.78
CA VAL A 14 -2.41 4.75 -4.16
C VAL A 14 -2.30 4.68 -5.66
N LYS A 15 -1.19 5.14 -6.21
CA LYS A 15 -0.93 5.10 -7.65
C LYS A 15 -0.23 3.82 -8.04
N ILE A 16 -0.87 3.02 -8.87
CA ILE A 16 -0.40 1.70 -9.29
C ILE A 16 -0.25 1.67 -10.80
N ALA A 17 0.90 1.22 -11.29
CA ALA A 17 1.05 0.86 -12.69
C ALA A 17 0.97 -0.65 -12.88
N ILE A 18 0.36 -1.08 -13.98
CA ILE A 18 0.40 -2.46 -14.47
C ILE A 18 0.98 -2.41 -15.88
N CYS A 19 2.06 -3.14 -16.13
CA CYS A 19 2.72 -3.18 -17.41
C CYS A 19 2.98 -4.63 -17.84
N ASP A 20 2.24 -5.07 -18.88
CA ASP A 20 2.34 -6.40 -19.48
C ASP A 20 1.80 -6.29 -20.91
N ASP A 21 2.41 -6.91 -21.91
CA ASP A 21 1.94 -6.89 -23.30
C ASP A 21 0.71 -7.79 -23.49
N GLU A 22 0.45 -8.72 -22.57
CA GLU A 22 -0.75 -9.54 -22.53
C GLU A 22 -1.90 -8.79 -21.82
N GLN A 23 -2.86 -8.27 -22.59
CA GLN A 23 -4.04 -7.56 -22.06
C GLN A 23 -4.82 -8.39 -21.01
N ALA A 24 -4.84 -9.72 -21.17
CA ALA A 24 -5.52 -10.62 -20.24
C ALA A 24 -4.89 -10.59 -18.85
N ILE A 25 -3.56 -10.51 -18.75
CA ILE A 25 -2.81 -10.41 -17.50
C ILE A 25 -3.07 -9.03 -16.85
N CYS A 26 -2.98 -7.95 -17.62
CA CYS A 26 -3.31 -6.62 -17.12
C CYS A 26 -4.71 -6.57 -16.52
N SER A 27 -5.71 -7.05 -17.27
CA SER A 27 -7.11 -7.07 -16.79
C SER A 27 -7.31 -7.96 -15.57
N GLN A 28 -6.59 -9.08 -15.48
CA GLN A 28 -6.64 -9.95 -14.31
C GLN A 28 -6.13 -9.24 -13.05
N ILE A 29 -4.97 -8.59 -13.12
CA ILE A 29 -4.37 -7.87 -11.98
C ILE A 29 -5.25 -6.68 -11.61
N GLU A 30 -5.69 -5.89 -12.58
CA GLU A 30 -6.58 -4.76 -12.37
C GLU A 30 -7.86 -5.16 -11.63
N ASN A 31 -8.54 -6.22 -12.08
CA ASN A 31 -9.74 -6.72 -11.41
C ASN A 31 -9.48 -7.17 -9.96
N ILE A 32 -8.35 -7.85 -9.70
CA ILE A 32 -7.96 -8.25 -8.34
C ILE A 32 -7.81 -7.03 -7.44
N LEU A 33 -7.12 -5.98 -7.92
CA LEU A 33 -6.87 -4.74 -7.18
C LEU A 33 -8.16 -3.96 -6.94
N LEU A 34 -9.00 -3.80 -7.97
CA LEU A 34 -10.29 -3.11 -7.86
C LEU A 34 -11.25 -3.82 -6.90
N ASP A 35 -11.31 -5.15 -6.92
CA ASP A 35 -12.13 -5.92 -5.98
C ASP A 35 -11.61 -5.79 -4.55
N HIS A 36 -10.30 -5.73 -4.35
CA HIS A 36 -9.72 -5.49 -3.04
C HIS A 36 -10.01 -4.07 -2.54
N SER A 37 -9.85 -3.07 -3.40
CA SER A 37 -10.16 -1.65 -3.13
C SER A 37 -11.61 -1.49 -2.64
N LYS A 38 -12.58 -2.08 -3.34
CA LYS A 38 -14.01 -2.05 -2.94
C LYS A 38 -14.26 -2.64 -1.56
N ARG A 39 -13.57 -3.75 -1.22
CA ARG A 39 -13.76 -4.44 0.08
C ARG A 39 -13.08 -3.72 1.25
N THR A 40 -11.99 -3.02 1.00
CA THR A 40 -11.16 -2.41 2.04
C THR A 40 -11.32 -0.89 2.15
N CYS A 41 -12.08 -0.28 1.21
CA CYS A 41 -12.17 1.18 1.07
C CYS A 41 -10.79 1.85 0.84
N LEU A 42 -9.84 1.13 0.27
CA LEU A 42 -8.56 1.67 -0.15
C LEU A 42 -8.77 2.43 -1.46
N GLU A 43 -8.47 3.71 -1.51
CA GLU A 43 -8.52 4.47 -2.75
C GLU A 43 -7.28 4.17 -3.59
N ILE A 44 -7.47 3.64 -4.80
CA ILE A 44 -6.41 3.31 -5.75
C ILE A 44 -6.65 3.99 -7.09
N ASP A 45 -5.57 4.35 -7.75
CA ASP A 45 -5.52 4.86 -9.12
C ASP A 45 -4.65 3.91 -9.93
N ILE A 46 -5.19 3.32 -10.98
CA ILE A 46 -4.52 2.29 -11.78
C ILE A 46 -4.32 2.78 -13.20
N GLU A 47 -3.07 2.79 -13.65
CA GLU A 47 -2.69 3.03 -15.03
C GLU A 47 -2.14 1.75 -15.65
N VAL A 48 -2.63 1.42 -16.86
CA VAL A 48 -2.25 0.19 -17.58
C VAL A 48 -1.39 0.52 -18.79
N PHE A 49 -0.28 -0.17 -18.92
CA PHE A 49 0.67 -0.04 -20.01
C PHE A 49 0.89 -1.39 -20.70
N TYR A 50 1.03 -1.38 -22.01
CA TYR A 50 1.24 -2.58 -22.83
C TYR A 50 2.65 -2.62 -23.44
N SER A 51 3.55 -1.75 -23.00
CA SER A 51 4.98 -1.80 -23.36
C SER A 51 5.84 -1.04 -22.34
N GLY A 52 7.08 -1.49 -22.18
CA GLY A 52 8.04 -0.88 -21.28
C GLY A 52 8.38 0.56 -21.62
N GLU A 53 8.43 0.89 -22.94
CA GLU A 53 8.70 2.24 -23.43
C GLU A 53 7.62 3.23 -23.01
N LYS A 54 6.35 2.82 -23.11
CA LYS A 54 5.22 3.69 -22.72
C LYS A 54 5.23 3.96 -21.24
N LEU A 55 5.43 2.92 -20.42
CA LEU A 55 5.58 3.07 -18.96
C LEU A 55 6.75 4.00 -18.64
N TYR A 56 7.92 3.76 -19.23
CA TYR A 56 9.11 4.57 -18.99
C TYR A 56 8.88 6.04 -19.37
N SER A 57 8.36 6.32 -20.57
CA SER A 57 8.08 7.68 -21.03
C SER A 57 7.05 8.40 -20.15
N TYR A 58 6.06 7.67 -19.64
CA TYR A 58 5.07 8.23 -18.72
C TYR A 58 5.69 8.64 -17.40
N ILE A 59 6.57 7.81 -16.83
CA ILE A 59 7.29 8.14 -15.60
C ILE A 59 8.29 9.30 -15.87
N GLU A 60 9.00 9.29 -16.99
CA GLU A 60 9.94 10.34 -17.39
C GLU A 60 9.26 11.71 -17.55
N SER A 61 7.99 11.73 -17.94
CA SER A 61 7.19 12.97 -18.01
C SER A 61 6.73 13.51 -16.64
N GLY A 62 7.17 12.89 -15.53
CA GLY A 62 6.94 13.37 -14.17
C GLY A 62 5.80 12.69 -13.41
N HIS A 63 5.21 11.62 -13.99
CA HIS A 63 4.19 10.83 -13.31
C HIS A 63 4.85 9.74 -12.46
N GLY A 64 4.56 9.72 -11.17
CA GLY A 64 5.09 8.73 -10.23
C GLY A 64 4.06 7.69 -9.83
N PHE A 65 4.55 6.51 -9.44
CA PHE A 65 3.74 5.43 -8.90
C PHE A 65 4.24 5.02 -7.52
N ASP A 66 3.37 4.41 -6.74
CA ASP A 66 3.74 3.79 -5.46
C ASP A 66 4.14 2.34 -5.67
N LEU A 67 3.49 1.68 -6.62
CA LEU A 67 3.69 0.28 -6.94
C LEU A 67 3.58 0.05 -8.45
N ILE A 68 4.50 -0.74 -9.00
CA ILE A 68 4.48 -1.15 -10.41
C ILE A 68 4.47 -2.68 -10.45
N TYR A 69 3.44 -3.27 -11.06
CA TYR A 69 3.45 -4.66 -11.51
C TYR A 69 3.99 -4.67 -12.93
N LEU A 70 5.14 -5.31 -13.15
CA LEU A 70 5.94 -5.19 -14.37
C LEU A 70 6.31 -6.54 -14.93
N ASP A 71 5.81 -6.86 -16.11
CA ASP A 71 6.29 -8.05 -16.81
C ASP A 71 7.75 -7.89 -17.22
N ILE A 72 8.51 -8.98 -17.07
CA ILE A 72 9.92 -9.02 -17.46
C ILE A 72 10.07 -9.12 -18.98
N GLU A 73 9.19 -9.86 -19.64
CA GLU A 73 9.34 -10.33 -21.02
C GLU A 73 8.65 -9.43 -22.05
N LEU A 74 8.71 -8.10 -21.85
CA LEU A 74 8.19 -7.13 -22.82
C LEU A 74 9.05 -7.09 -24.10
N GLU A 75 8.41 -6.86 -25.27
CA GLU A 75 9.03 -7.05 -26.59
C GLU A 75 10.23 -6.15 -26.87
N LEU A 76 10.12 -4.82 -26.70
CA LEU A 76 11.16 -3.85 -27.11
C LEU A 76 12.07 -3.48 -25.93
N MET A 77 11.52 -2.92 -24.88
CA MET A 77 12.24 -2.62 -23.64
C MET A 77 11.77 -3.58 -22.56
N SER A 78 12.64 -4.51 -22.15
CA SER A 78 12.32 -5.48 -21.12
C SER A 78 11.98 -4.80 -19.78
N GLY A 79 11.14 -5.45 -18.96
CA GLY A 79 10.82 -4.94 -17.62
C GLY A 79 12.06 -4.73 -16.74
N ILE A 80 13.11 -5.56 -16.94
CA ILE A 80 14.38 -5.39 -16.21
C ILE A 80 15.06 -4.08 -16.61
N GLU A 81 15.06 -3.73 -17.89
CA GLU A 81 15.64 -2.45 -18.36
C GLU A 81 14.83 -1.27 -17.84
N VAL A 82 13.49 -1.35 -17.84
CA VAL A 82 12.63 -0.33 -17.23
C VAL A 82 12.97 -0.15 -15.75
N GLY A 83 13.04 -1.22 -14.98
CA GLY A 83 13.39 -1.16 -13.58
C GLY A 83 14.78 -0.56 -13.32
N LYS A 84 15.79 -0.95 -14.10
CA LYS A 84 17.14 -0.35 -14.03
C LYS A 84 17.13 1.15 -14.33
N LYS A 85 16.36 1.60 -15.33
CA LYS A 85 16.22 3.03 -15.64
C LYS A 85 15.54 3.78 -14.49
N ILE A 86 14.48 3.24 -13.88
CA ILE A 86 13.83 3.83 -12.71
C ILE A 86 14.86 4.00 -11.58
N ARG A 87 15.63 2.96 -11.24
CA ARG A 87 16.61 3.00 -10.14
C ARG A 87 17.83 3.86 -10.45
N ASN A 88 18.44 3.65 -11.63
CA ASN A 88 19.76 4.21 -11.93
C ASN A 88 19.70 5.57 -12.61
N THR A 89 18.75 5.81 -13.50
CA THR A 89 18.62 7.07 -14.25
C THR A 89 17.77 8.08 -13.49
N MET A 90 16.58 7.67 -13.04
CA MET A 90 15.66 8.55 -12.32
C MET A 90 15.99 8.66 -10.82
N LYS A 91 16.85 7.76 -10.28
CA LYS A 91 17.19 7.69 -8.85
C LYS A 91 15.97 7.49 -7.95
N ASP A 92 14.92 6.89 -8.49
CA ASP A 92 13.73 6.56 -7.74
C ASP A 92 13.90 5.22 -7.02
N HIS A 93 14.04 5.28 -5.71
CA HIS A 93 14.12 4.14 -4.80
C HIS A 93 12.86 3.99 -3.94
N LYS A 94 11.84 4.84 -4.16
CA LYS A 94 10.58 4.83 -3.39
C LYS A 94 9.51 4.00 -4.06
N THR A 95 9.41 4.05 -5.39
CA THR A 95 8.48 3.23 -6.16
C THR A 95 8.80 1.76 -5.96
N GLU A 96 7.86 0.99 -5.43
CA GLU A 96 8.01 -0.46 -5.29
C GLU A 96 7.75 -1.14 -6.64
N ILE A 97 8.57 -2.13 -6.97
CA ILE A 97 8.45 -2.88 -8.23
C ILE A 97 8.22 -4.35 -7.90
N VAL A 98 7.13 -4.92 -8.41
CA VAL A 98 6.85 -6.35 -8.41
C VAL A 98 6.98 -6.86 -9.82
N TYR A 99 7.91 -7.78 -10.04
CA TYR A 99 8.06 -8.40 -11.34
C TYR A 99 7.11 -9.57 -11.54
N ILE A 100 6.64 -9.70 -12.77
CA ILE A 100 5.79 -10.80 -13.23
C ILE A 100 6.56 -11.52 -14.34
N SER A 101 6.52 -12.85 -14.40
CA SER A 101 7.08 -13.59 -15.53
C SER A 101 6.58 -15.03 -15.60
N GLY A 102 6.52 -15.58 -16.80
CA GLY A 102 6.29 -17.00 -17.08
C GLY A 102 7.54 -17.88 -16.93
N LYS A 103 8.73 -17.28 -16.84
CA LYS A 103 10.02 -18.00 -16.79
C LYS A 103 10.74 -17.78 -15.46
N ASN A 104 11.59 -18.74 -15.11
CA ASN A 104 12.49 -18.68 -13.96
C ASN A 104 13.91 -18.33 -14.43
N GLY A 105 14.74 -17.79 -13.53
CA GLY A 105 16.18 -17.62 -13.81
C GLY A 105 16.66 -16.17 -13.94
N TYR A 106 15.84 -15.19 -13.57
CA TYR A 106 16.22 -13.77 -13.61
C TYR A 106 16.93 -13.26 -12.35
N ASP A 107 17.15 -14.09 -11.34
CA ASP A 107 17.61 -13.70 -10.00
C ASP A 107 18.80 -12.74 -10.00
N ARG A 108 19.84 -13.03 -10.81
CA ARG A 108 21.04 -12.18 -10.90
C ARG A 108 20.79 -10.81 -11.53
N GLN A 109 19.86 -10.74 -12.50
CA GLN A 109 19.57 -9.49 -13.22
C GLN A 109 18.67 -8.56 -12.40
N LEU A 110 17.88 -9.10 -11.48
CA LEU A 110 16.98 -8.38 -10.60
C LEU A 110 17.68 -7.75 -9.40
N PHE A 111 18.90 -8.20 -9.08
CA PHE A 111 19.65 -7.73 -7.91
C PHE A 111 19.85 -6.20 -7.91
N ASP A 112 20.16 -5.62 -9.07
CA ASP A 112 20.40 -4.18 -9.22
C ASP A 112 19.12 -3.33 -9.07
N VAL A 113 17.94 -3.92 -9.28
CA VAL A 113 16.65 -3.24 -9.21
C VAL A 113 16.05 -3.28 -7.82
N GLN A 114 16.44 -4.28 -7.01
CA GLN A 114 15.89 -4.52 -5.69
C GLN A 114 14.35 -4.54 -5.71
N PRO A 115 13.73 -5.48 -6.43
CA PRO A 115 12.27 -5.54 -6.50
C PRO A 115 11.68 -5.89 -5.12
N LEU A 116 10.42 -5.50 -4.93
CA LEU A 116 9.65 -5.89 -3.76
C LEU A 116 9.47 -7.41 -3.71
N HIS A 117 8.96 -7.96 -4.81
CA HIS A 117 8.74 -9.40 -5.00
C HIS A 117 8.75 -9.78 -6.48
N PHE A 118 8.59 -11.09 -6.69
CA PHE A 118 8.41 -11.74 -7.98
C PHE A 118 7.16 -12.62 -7.95
N ILE A 119 6.28 -12.45 -8.93
CA ILE A 119 5.07 -13.25 -9.12
C ILE A 119 5.23 -14.11 -10.37
N PRO A 120 5.30 -15.44 -10.26
CA PRO A 120 5.28 -16.31 -11.42
C PRO A 120 3.88 -16.34 -12.06
N LYS A 121 3.81 -16.36 -13.41
CA LYS A 121 2.57 -16.69 -14.13
C LYS A 121 2.27 -18.21 -13.95
N PRO A 122 1.03 -18.63 -13.69
CA PRO A 122 -0.21 -17.84 -13.68
C PRO A 122 -0.37 -17.00 -12.40
N ILE A 123 -1.01 -15.84 -12.56
CA ILE A 123 -1.16 -14.84 -11.50
C ILE A 123 -1.98 -15.39 -10.31
N ASN A 124 -1.39 -15.31 -9.14
CA ASN A 124 -2.04 -15.67 -7.88
C ASN A 124 -2.59 -14.40 -7.20
N SER A 125 -3.92 -14.31 -7.10
CA SER A 125 -4.59 -13.14 -6.51
C SER A 125 -4.16 -12.82 -5.09
N LYS A 126 -3.88 -13.84 -4.27
CA LYS A 126 -3.41 -13.65 -2.89
C LYS A 126 -2.05 -12.95 -2.87
N LYS A 127 -1.11 -13.33 -3.75
CA LYS A 127 0.20 -12.70 -3.86
C LYS A 127 0.11 -11.25 -4.30
N VAL A 128 -0.74 -10.93 -5.30
CA VAL A 128 -0.98 -9.56 -5.73
C VAL A 128 -1.42 -8.67 -4.56
N ILE A 129 -2.35 -9.17 -3.73
CA ILE A 129 -2.83 -8.43 -2.56
C ILE A 129 -1.77 -8.33 -1.45
N GLU A 130 -1.00 -9.40 -1.21
CA GLU A 130 0.11 -9.38 -0.24
C GLU A 130 1.16 -8.33 -0.63
N ASP A 131 1.50 -8.25 -1.93
CA ASP A 131 2.48 -7.29 -2.44
C ASP A 131 1.96 -5.85 -2.40
N LEU A 132 0.68 -5.63 -2.75
CA LEU A 132 0.04 -4.33 -2.54
C LEU A 132 0.15 -3.90 -1.07
N ASN A 133 -0.25 -4.76 -0.14
CA ASN A 133 -0.18 -4.43 1.28
C ASN A 133 1.25 -4.16 1.75
N LEU A 134 2.23 -4.92 1.27
CA LEU A 134 3.64 -4.72 1.62
C LEU A 134 4.20 -3.41 1.04
N ALA A 135 3.87 -3.09 -0.21
CA ALA A 135 4.23 -1.82 -0.84
C ALA A 135 3.65 -0.64 -0.06
N MET A 136 2.39 -0.76 0.36
CA MET A 136 1.71 0.25 1.17
C MET A 136 2.35 0.44 2.54
N ILE A 137 2.78 -0.65 3.20
CA ILE A 137 3.52 -0.58 4.47
C ILE A 137 4.84 0.17 4.26
N ARG A 138 5.59 -0.14 3.21
CA ARG A 138 6.88 0.49 2.92
C ARG A 138 6.74 1.96 2.52
N ALA A 139 5.73 2.29 1.72
CA ALA A 139 5.46 3.66 1.30
C ALA A 139 4.89 4.56 2.43
N ASP A 140 4.71 4.01 3.63
CA ASP A 140 4.05 4.70 4.75
C ASP A 140 2.59 5.12 4.46
N ARG A 141 1.98 4.51 3.46
CA ARG A 141 0.62 4.81 2.98
C ARG A 141 -0.45 3.88 3.53
N LEU A 142 -0.11 2.75 4.13
CA LEU A 142 -1.00 2.03 5.03
C LEU A 142 -1.02 2.74 6.39
N GLY A 143 -1.31 4.01 6.34
CA GLY A 143 -2.05 4.61 7.41
C GLY A 143 -3.43 3.98 7.40
N GLY A 144 -3.56 2.73 7.88
CA GLY A 144 -4.87 2.08 7.98
C GLY A 144 -5.84 2.99 8.71
N ILE A 145 -7.11 2.94 8.36
CA ILE A 145 -8.12 3.65 9.11
C ILE A 145 -8.51 2.78 10.30
N PHE A 146 -8.19 3.23 11.49
CA PHE A 146 -8.73 2.64 12.70
C PHE A 146 -10.17 3.12 12.88
N THR A 147 -11.10 2.16 13.05
CA THR A 147 -12.50 2.48 13.27
C THR A 147 -12.95 2.05 14.65
N PHE A 148 -13.65 2.93 15.35
CA PHE A 148 -14.30 2.62 16.62
C PHE A 148 -15.71 3.19 16.67
N LYS A 149 -16.54 2.63 17.54
CA LYS A 149 -17.91 3.09 17.76
C LYS A 149 -18.02 3.80 19.11
N LYS A 150 -18.67 4.97 19.11
CA LYS A 150 -19.04 5.69 20.32
C LYS A 150 -20.54 5.97 20.22
N THR A 151 -21.30 5.35 21.11
CA THR A 151 -22.78 5.31 21.01
C THR A 151 -23.24 4.71 19.67
N ILE A 152 -23.93 5.47 18.84
CA ILE A 152 -24.44 5.06 17.51
C ILE A 152 -23.54 5.51 16.35
N LYS A 153 -22.51 6.32 16.60
CA LYS A 153 -21.65 6.86 15.56
C LYS A 153 -20.37 6.03 15.41
N THR A 154 -19.97 5.80 14.17
CA THR A 154 -18.68 5.22 13.82
C THR A 154 -17.69 6.33 13.53
N TYR A 155 -16.56 6.29 14.20
CA TYR A 155 -15.44 7.21 14.01
C TYR A 155 -14.34 6.51 13.20
N LYS A 156 -13.69 7.27 12.33
CA LYS A 156 -12.57 6.81 11.51
C LYS A 156 -11.36 7.68 11.82
N VAL A 157 -10.25 7.06 12.18
CA VAL A 157 -9.00 7.74 12.53
C VAL A 157 -7.87 7.12 11.70
N PRO A 158 -7.09 7.92 10.95
CA PRO A 158 -5.91 7.42 10.29
C PRO A 158 -4.94 6.81 11.31
N VAL A 159 -4.49 5.60 11.07
CA VAL A 159 -3.60 4.88 12.00
C VAL A 159 -2.28 5.63 12.21
N LYS A 160 -1.80 6.32 11.17
CA LYS A 160 -0.60 7.18 11.24
C LYS A 160 -0.74 8.33 12.25
N ASP A 161 -1.96 8.78 12.52
CA ASP A 161 -2.22 9.88 13.44
C ASP A 161 -2.36 9.39 14.90
N ILE A 162 -2.44 8.08 15.12
CA ILE A 162 -2.62 7.50 16.45
C ILE A 162 -1.25 7.37 17.13
N ILE A 163 -1.10 7.99 18.29
CA ILE A 163 0.11 7.93 19.10
C ILE A 163 0.07 6.68 20.00
N TYR A 164 -1.02 6.51 20.76
CA TYR A 164 -1.19 5.34 21.62
C TYR A 164 -2.66 5.06 21.96
N PHE A 165 -2.90 3.86 22.47
CA PHE A 165 -4.13 3.46 23.15
C PHE A 165 -3.84 3.15 24.61
N GLU A 166 -4.72 3.57 25.49
CA GLU A 166 -4.67 3.31 26.91
C GLU A 166 -5.98 2.71 27.41
N SER A 167 -5.90 1.64 28.20
CA SER A 167 -7.08 1.07 28.86
C SER A 167 -7.26 1.70 30.23
N ILE A 168 -8.36 2.43 30.42
CA ILE A 168 -8.74 3.12 31.65
C ILE A 168 -10.15 2.69 32.04
N ASN A 169 -10.34 2.10 33.23
CA ASN A 169 -11.66 1.80 33.80
C ASN A 169 -12.65 1.10 32.83
N ARG A 170 -12.20 0.10 32.06
CA ARG A 170 -12.92 -0.65 31.04
C ARG A 170 -13.19 0.11 29.74
N GLU A 171 -12.69 1.31 29.59
CA GLU A 171 -12.72 2.10 28.37
C GLU A 171 -11.33 2.13 27.72
N ILE A 172 -11.30 2.41 26.42
CA ILE A 172 -10.07 2.67 25.68
C ILE A 172 -10.01 4.17 25.36
N LYS A 173 -8.95 4.80 25.84
CA LYS A 173 -8.56 6.13 25.40
C LYS A 173 -7.68 5.96 24.17
N ILE A 174 -8.04 6.61 23.07
CA ILE A 174 -7.23 6.78 21.88
C ILE A 174 -6.64 8.18 21.87
N VAL A 175 -5.34 8.28 21.73
CA VAL A 175 -4.64 9.57 21.62
C VAL A 175 -4.01 9.67 20.25
N THR A 176 -4.33 10.75 19.57
CA THR A 176 -3.85 11.08 18.23
C THR A 176 -3.04 12.38 18.26
N ILE A 177 -2.38 12.69 17.15
CA ILE A 177 -1.61 13.96 17.02
C ILE A 177 -2.46 15.22 17.23
N ASN A 178 -3.78 15.15 16.98
CA ASN A 178 -4.68 16.30 17.02
C ASN A 178 -5.72 16.24 18.13
N ASN A 179 -6.10 15.04 18.57
CA ASN A 179 -7.25 14.83 19.47
C ASN A 179 -7.05 13.62 20.38
N GLU A 180 -7.91 13.54 21.40
CA GLU A 180 -8.12 12.32 22.17
C GLU A 180 -9.60 11.98 22.23
N ASP A 181 -9.92 10.70 22.33
CA ASP A 181 -11.29 10.22 22.46
C ASP A 181 -11.34 8.96 23.33
N VAL A 182 -12.53 8.59 23.81
CA VAL A 182 -12.75 7.43 24.68
C VAL A 182 -13.91 6.60 24.14
N PHE A 183 -13.73 5.27 24.10
CA PHE A 183 -14.75 4.33 23.65
C PHE A 183 -14.63 2.97 24.34
N TYR A 184 -15.67 2.14 24.22
CA TYR A 184 -15.72 0.83 24.87
C TYR A 184 -15.19 -0.27 23.94
N GLU A 185 -14.04 -0.84 24.30
CA GLU A 185 -13.49 -2.04 23.66
C GLU A 185 -12.45 -2.70 24.58
N LYS A 186 -12.04 -3.93 24.28
CA LYS A 186 -10.95 -4.60 25.02
C LYS A 186 -9.61 -4.26 24.40
N ILE A 187 -8.62 -3.91 25.20
CA ILE A 187 -7.26 -3.56 24.75
C ILE A 187 -6.62 -4.66 23.89
N GLN A 188 -6.94 -5.94 24.15
CA GLN A 188 -6.46 -7.05 23.36
C GLN A 188 -7.04 -7.04 21.91
N GLN A 189 -8.31 -6.72 21.77
CA GLN A 189 -8.96 -6.60 20.46
C GLN A 189 -8.41 -5.41 19.66
N ILE A 190 -8.08 -4.31 20.35
CA ILE A 190 -7.38 -3.17 19.73
C ILE A 190 -6.03 -3.63 19.22
N TYR A 191 -5.24 -4.35 20.02
CA TYR A 191 -3.93 -4.83 19.60
C TYR A 191 -3.99 -5.71 18.35
N GLU A 192 -4.94 -6.64 18.29
CA GLU A 192 -5.17 -7.50 17.11
C GLU A 192 -5.47 -6.70 15.83
N LYS A 193 -6.18 -5.58 15.97
CA LYS A 193 -6.48 -4.68 14.83
C LYS A 193 -5.28 -3.87 14.36
N VAL A 194 -4.40 -3.43 15.30
CA VAL A 194 -3.34 -2.45 15.00
C VAL A 194 -1.93 -3.04 14.97
N ALA A 195 -1.71 -4.28 15.41
CA ALA A 195 -0.39 -4.90 15.47
C ALA A 195 0.34 -4.90 14.10
N LYS A 196 -0.41 -5.07 13.02
CA LYS A 196 0.12 -5.01 11.64
C LYS A 196 0.61 -3.62 11.20
N TYR A 197 0.31 -2.57 11.96
CA TYR A 197 0.68 -1.18 11.68
C TYR A 197 1.78 -0.66 12.61
N GLN A 198 2.68 -1.53 13.07
CA GLN A 198 3.82 -1.16 13.91
C GLN A 198 3.44 -0.62 15.31
N PHE A 199 2.33 -1.13 15.86
CA PHE A 199 1.99 -0.91 17.25
C PHE A 199 2.58 -1.99 18.14
N ILE A 200 3.10 -1.59 19.28
CA ILE A 200 3.68 -2.49 20.29
C ILE A 200 2.88 -2.40 21.58
N LYS A 201 2.51 -3.56 22.12
CA LYS A 201 1.89 -3.64 23.43
C LYS A 201 2.98 -3.64 24.50
N ILE A 202 3.26 -2.46 25.06
CA ILE A 202 4.33 -2.26 26.05
C ILE A 202 3.89 -2.57 27.49
N HIS A 203 2.59 -2.61 27.72
CA HIS A 203 2.00 -2.91 29.03
C HIS A 203 0.61 -3.55 28.85
N ARG A 204 0.05 -4.17 29.92
CA ARG A 204 -1.33 -4.72 29.90
C ARG A 204 -2.40 -3.68 29.54
N SER A 205 -2.10 -2.38 29.75
CA SER A 205 -3.01 -1.26 29.51
C SER A 205 -2.53 -0.30 28.41
N TYR A 206 -1.38 -0.52 27.78
CA TYR A 206 -0.83 0.41 26.78
C TYR A 206 -0.40 -0.29 25.50
N ILE A 207 -0.85 0.27 24.38
CA ILE A 207 -0.41 -0.06 23.03
C ILE A 207 0.09 1.25 22.40
N VAL A 208 1.34 1.28 21.97
CA VAL A 208 2.01 2.49 21.47
C VAL A 208 2.38 2.30 20.02
N ASN A 209 2.16 3.32 19.20
CA ASN A 209 2.70 3.41 17.86
C ASN A 209 4.18 3.80 17.96
N TYR A 210 5.07 2.89 17.57
CA TYR A 210 6.50 3.15 17.78
C TYR A 210 7.10 4.15 16.77
N ARG A 211 6.28 4.70 15.84
CA ARG A 211 6.67 5.78 14.93
C ARG A 211 6.60 7.17 15.56
N HIS A 212 5.97 7.27 16.71
CA HIS A 212 5.87 8.47 17.52
C HIS A 212 6.71 8.32 18.80
#